data_58ee978902fc3649da48b7733643648d
#
_entry.id   58ee978902fc3649da48b7733643648d
#
_cell.length_a   1.000
_cell.length_b   1.000
_cell.length_c   1.000
_cell.angle_alpha   90.00
_cell.angle_beta   90.00
_cell.angle_gamma   90.00
#
_symmetry.space_group_name_H-M   'P 1'
#
loop_
_entity.id
_entity.type
_entity.pdbx_description
1 polymer ?
#
loop_
_entity_poly.entity_id
_entity_poly.type
_entity_poly.pdbx_seq_one_letter_code
_entity_poly.pdbx_strand_id
1 'polypeptide(L)'
;MAPAGVLGLLCVAAAAPGLLVPVSPGALDLPYLAPGPQHLLGTDNIGQDLFSELVYSARISLCAAFLASLVSTSLGVLVGLAAGYLRGLWDEWLMHMTDVFLLLPGLPLIILLAAYLNSGLTGIALVIGLTAWPSTARVVRANVRQMRQNNFIRSAEAMGAGPVYIMLRHILPNIYPLVLAKGTLAAASAMVAEAGVSFLGLGDPHYRSWGAMLHEAFTSGGLLNGCYWWYLPPVACISATVLSLTLVGQRLIDPDDVPPVPARPVPSPYCSDDHKVPSKEMLRVKDLSVDFLNADGVLSRAIDHLDLTVLRNRRLAVIGRTGSGKSVLLLALMGLLPQNAVISGRILFKGRDLATLPEKAFRKLRGRDLSYVPQGAGSALNPLLRVGYQVAEQARAHQRMSRGEAMERAVRMLRKTGIPEAERRSRDYPHRYSGGMIQRALVAMGLISGAPLILLDEPTKGLDPANRDALLHILTQMDDRTLVAVTHDLGFAERFAQQVVVMLDSRIVEIAPSNRFFNKPLHPYAMALLRAQPRHGLQVLASSETGSLQAPGCPFRNRCGKAFSKCHTMPPLVDMGGHWVRCWRYDPKSTQPA
;
A
#
# COMPACT_ATOMS: atom_id res chain seq x y z
N MET A 1 15.24 12.29 10.97
CA MET A 1 15.49 13.06 12.23
C MET A 1 15.89 14.51 11.95
N ALA A 2 16.76 14.81 11.00
CA ALA A 2 17.21 16.19 10.73
C ALA A 2 16.10 17.25 10.49
N PRO A 3 15.03 17.02 9.68
CA PRO A 3 14.03 18.05 9.41
C PRO A 3 13.20 18.45 10.65
N ALA A 4 12.86 17.48 11.50
CA ALA A 4 12.14 17.75 12.74
C ALA A 4 13.01 18.51 13.76
N GLY A 5 14.32 18.26 13.75
CA GLY A 5 15.28 19.00 14.58
C GLY A 5 15.39 20.47 14.18
N VAL A 6 15.42 20.76 12.87
CA VAL A 6 15.44 22.15 12.36
C VAL A 6 14.16 22.89 12.73
N LEU A 7 12.99 22.26 12.56
CA LEU A 7 11.71 22.86 12.99
C LEU A 7 11.68 23.08 14.50
N GLY A 8 12.16 22.13 15.28
CA GLY A 8 12.26 22.26 16.74
C GLY A 8 13.11 23.46 17.14
N LEU A 9 14.28 23.65 16.51
CA LEU A 9 15.16 24.79 16.75
C LEU A 9 14.46 26.12 16.41
N LEU A 10 13.80 26.20 15.26
CA LEU A 10 13.08 27.41 14.84
C LEU A 10 11.88 27.70 15.76
N CYS A 11 11.17 26.68 16.22
CA CYS A 11 10.10 26.85 17.20
C CYS A 11 10.62 27.33 18.56
N VAL A 12 11.76 26.84 19.02
CA VAL A 12 12.42 27.34 20.26
C VAL A 12 12.86 28.79 20.09
N ALA A 13 13.48 29.14 18.96
CA ALA A 13 13.85 30.51 18.65
C ALA A 13 12.64 31.46 18.62
N ALA A 14 11.51 31.01 18.05
CA ALA A 14 10.28 31.79 18.02
C ALA A 14 9.60 31.90 19.40
N ALA A 15 9.66 30.86 20.24
CA ALA A 15 9.02 30.85 21.56
C ALA A 15 9.76 31.73 22.59
N ALA A 16 11.08 31.73 22.57
CA ALA A 16 11.94 32.38 23.52
C ALA A 16 13.08 33.18 22.84
N PRO A 17 12.75 34.19 22.02
CA PRO A 17 13.77 34.94 21.24
C PRO A 17 14.77 35.63 22.16
N GLY A 18 14.32 36.15 23.34
CA GLY A 18 15.19 36.81 24.29
C GLY A 18 16.29 35.96 24.93
N LEU A 19 16.23 34.60 24.79
CA LEU A 19 17.32 33.72 25.22
C LEU A 19 18.46 33.60 24.21
N LEU A 20 18.17 33.89 22.96
CA LEU A 20 19.12 33.73 21.85
C LEU A 20 19.74 35.04 21.39
N VAL A 21 19.09 36.16 21.73
CA VAL A 21 19.44 37.48 21.21
C VAL A 21 20.23 38.24 22.25
N PRO A 22 21.49 38.64 21.96
CA PRO A 22 22.32 39.41 22.90
C PRO A 22 21.94 40.90 22.96
N VAL A 23 21.33 41.44 21.90
CA VAL A 23 20.99 42.86 21.75
C VAL A 23 19.47 43.03 21.63
N SER A 24 18.89 44.02 22.29
CA SER A 24 17.45 44.30 22.15
C SER A 24 17.11 44.77 20.73
N PRO A 25 15.96 44.38 20.13
CA PRO A 25 15.60 44.75 18.76
C PRO A 25 15.45 46.26 18.52
N GLY A 26 15.36 47.06 19.57
CA GLY A 26 15.24 48.51 19.46
C GLY A 26 16.56 49.29 19.70
N ALA A 27 17.67 48.58 19.91
CA ALA A 27 18.97 49.24 20.03
C ALA A 27 19.42 49.69 18.64
N LEU A 28 19.81 50.95 18.52
CA LEU A 28 20.30 51.57 17.28
C LEU A 28 21.81 51.76 17.35
N ASP A 29 22.52 51.40 16.31
CA ASP A 29 23.94 51.64 16.10
C ASP A 29 24.14 52.25 14.70
N LEU A 30 25.36 52.24 14.17
CA LEU A 30 25.63 52.78 12.85
C LEU A 30 24.91 51.93 11.76
N PRO A 31 24.29 52.61 10.76
CA PRO A 31 23.64 51.90 9.64
C PRO A 31 24.64 51.14 8.75
N TYR A 32 24.16 50.03 8.17
CA TYR A 32 24.90 49.20 7.20
C TYR A 32 26.22 48.62 7.70
N LEU A 33 26.40 48.42 9.01
CA LEU A 33 27.57 47.71 9.52
C LEU A 33 27.63 46.30 8.98
N ALA A 34 28.81 45.88 8.57
CA ALA A 34 29.05 44.49 8.16
C ALA A 34 29.04 43.55 9.38
N PRO A 35 28.80 42.24 9.18
CA PRO A 35 28.87 41.24 10.24
C PRO A 35 30.16 41.31 11.07
N GLY A 36 30.02 41.30 12.39
CA GLY A 36 31.14 41.47 13.31
C GLY A 36 30.80 40.94 14.74
N PRO A 37 31.77 41.08 15.68
CA PRO A 37 31.57 40.53 17.04
C PRO A 37 30.41 41.17 17.84
N GLN A 38 30.07 42.42 17.53
CA GLN A 38 28.98 43.18 18.19
C GLN A 38 27.64 42.88 17.51
N HIS A 39 27.63 42.74 16.17
CA HIS A 39 26.46 42.44 15.34
C HIS A 39 26.74 41.21 14.47
N LEU A 40 26.23 40.03 14.84
CA LEU A 40 26.52 38.76 14.16
C LEU A 40 26.15 38.78 12.68
N LEU A 41 25.05 39.45 12.32
CA LEU A 41 24.60 39.64 10.93
C LEU A 41 24.68 41.10 10.47
N GLY A 42 25.39 41.97 11.20
CA GLY A 42 25.46 43.40 10.89
C GLY A 42 24.19 44.17 11.23
N THR A 43 24.06 45.39 10.70
CA THR A 43 22.91 46.28 10.95
C THR A 43 22.19 46.66 9.66
N ASP A 44 20.92 47.08 9.80
CA ASP A 44 20.04 47.55 8.73
C ASP A 44 20.34 49.04 8.35
N ASN A 45 19.44 49.64 7.54
CA ASN A 45 19.52 51.04 7.09
C ASN A 45 19.32 52.08 8.21
N ILE A 46 18.78 51.69 9.37
CA ILE A 46 18.56 52.55 10.53
C ILE A 46 19.44 52.18 11.72
N GLY A 47 20.31 51.20 11.59
CA GLY A 47 21.24 50.74 12.61
C GLY A 47 20.70 49.66 13.55
N GLN A 48 19.59 48.96 13.23
CA GLN A 48 19.07 47.83 14.00
C GLN A 48 19.86 46.56 13.77
N ASP A 49 20.03 45.73 14.80
CA ASP A 49 20.75 44.47 14.70
C ASP A 49 19.93 43.40 13.93
N LEU A 50 20.44 42.99 12.78
CA LEU A 50 19.77 42.05 11.86
C LEU A 50 19.60 40.64 12.42
N PHE A 51 20.50 40.17 13.31
CA PHE A 51 20.33 38.85 13.95
C PHE A 51 19.17 38.88 14.93
N SER A 52 19.06 39.92 15.71
CA SER A 52 17.94 40.12 16.64
C SER A 52 16.63 40.20 15.88
N GLU A 53 16.57 40.95 14.82
CA GLU A 53 15.39 41.09 13.98
C GLU A 53 15.01 39.75 13.32
N LEU A 54 15.95 38.98 12.81
CA LEU A 54 15.72 37.65 12.20
C LEU A 54 15.08 36.67 13.18
N VAL A 55 15.55 36.63 14.45
CA VAL A 55 15.05 35.73 15.48
C VAL A 55 13.64 36.14 15.92
N TYR A 56 13.39 37.44 16.13
CA TYR A 56 12.05 37.95 16.52
C TYR A 56 11.04 37.77 15.37
N SER A 57 11.45 37.98 14.12
CA SER A 57 10.62 37.78 12.94
C SER A 57 10.20 36.33 12.72
N ALA A 58 10.99 35.36 13.22
CA ALA A 58 10.63 33.93 13.18
C ALA A 58 9.28 33.65 13.84
N ARG A 59 9.01 34.32 14.98
CA ARG A 59 7.75 34.18 15.72
C ARG A 59 6.55 34.58 14.85
N ILE A 60 6.67 35.69 14.15
CA ILE A 60 5.59 36.27 13.33
C ILE A 60 5.33 35.40 12.12
N SER A 61 6.37 35.04 11.35
CA SER A 61 6.25 34.21 10.17
C SER A 61 5.72 32.80 10.48
N LEU A 62 6.19 32.16 11.56
CA LEU A 62 5.71 30.83 11.98
C LEU A 62 4.26 30.88 12.48
N CYS A 63 3.88 31.92 13.27
CA CYS A 63 2.49 32.08 13.72
C CYS A 63 1.53 32.30 12.54
N ALA A 64 1.89 33.15 11.57
CA ALA A 64 1.08 33.38 10.38
C ALA A 64 0.87 32.09 9.58
N ALA A 65 1.95 31.34 9.31
CA ALA A 65 1.89 30.06 8.59
C ALA A 65 1.04 29.03 9.35
N PHE A 66 1.19 28.93 10.68
CA PHE A 66 0.41 28.03 11.51
C PHE A 66 -1.09 28.37 11.50
N LEU A 67 -1.47 29.63 11.71
CA LEU A 67 -2.86 30.09 11.69
C LEU A 67 -3.50 29.86 10.32
N ALA A 68 -2.81 30.23 9.24
CA ALA A 68 -3.31 30.01 7.88
C ALA A 68 -3.49 28.52 7.57
N SER A 69 -2.54 27.66 7.97
CA SER A 69 -2.66 26.23 7.78
C SER A 69 -3.80 25.61 8.62
N LEU A 70 -4.01 26.09 9.83
CA LEU A 70 -5.10 25.63 10.70
C LEU A 70 -6.46 25.92 10.07
N VAL A 71 -6.67 27.15 9.57
CA VAL A 71 -7.90 27.56 8.90
C VAL A 71 -8.11 26.74 7.63
N SER A 72 -7.10 26.67 6.77
CA SER A 72 -7.15 25.93 5.50
C SER A 72 -7.43 24.44 5.70
N THR A 73 -6.73 23.80 6.65
CA THR A 73 -6.88 22.37 6.92
C THR A 73 -8.23 22.08 7.55
N SER A 74 -8.68 22.87 8.51
CA SER A 74 -9.98 22.68 9.18
C SER A 74 -11.14 22.81 8.19
N LEU A 75 -11.16 23.87 7.38
CA LEU A 75 -12.17 24.03 6.33
C LEU A 75 -12.10 22.91 5.29
N GLY A 76 -10.91 22.56 4.82
CA GLY A 76 -10.72 21.48 3.86
C GLY A 76 -11.18 20.13 4.40
N VAL A 77 -10.93 19.82 5.64
CA VAL A 77 -11.40 18.59 6.32
C VAL A 77 -12.91 18.60 6.46
N LEU A 78 -13.51 19.69 6.92
CA LEU A 78 -14.97 19.80 7.07
C LEU A 78 -15.69 19.61 5.72
N VAL A 79 -15.27 20.34 4.71
CA VAL A 79 -15.86 20.24 3.36
C VAL A 79 -15.60 18.87 2.74
N GLY A 80 -14.37 18.35 2.87
CA GLY A 80 -13.99 17.05 2.32
C GLY A 80 -14.72 15.88 2.99
N LEU A 81 -14.91 15.89 4.31
CA LEU A 81 -15.72 14.92 5.05
C LEU A 81 -17.17 14.95 4.60
N ALA A 82 -17.78 16.15 4.56
CA ALA A 82 -19.18 16.32 4.15
C ALA A 82 -19.39 15.84 2.71
N ALA A 83 -18.59 16.31 1.76
CA ALA A 83 -18.70 15.94 0.35
C ALA A 83 -18.42 14.44 0.11
N GLY A 84 -17.41 13.87 0.79
CA GLY A 84 -17.05 12.46 0.65
C GLY A 84 -18.11 11.50 1.21
N TYR A 85 -18.79 11.89 2.29
CA TYR A 85 -19.77 11.04 2.96
C TYR A 85 -21.20 11.23 2.47
N LEU A 86 -21.71 12.48 2.31
CA LEU A 86 -23.14 12.77 2.10
C LEU A 86 -23.66 12.41 0.70
N ARG A 87 -22.85 12.27 -0.33
CA ARG A 87 -23.22 11.93 -1.73
C ARG A 87 -24.36 12.80 -2.32
N GLY A 88 -24.54 12.70 -3.64
CA GLY A 88 -25.62 13.38 -4.37
C GLY A 88 -25.39 14.88 -4.49
N LEU A 89 -26.47 15.68 -4.45
CA LEU A 89 -26.44 17.12 -4.69
C LEU A 89 -25.50 17.89 -3.76
N TRP A 90 -25.36 17.48 -2.50
CA TRP A 90 -24.44 18.12 -1.55
C TRP A 90 -22.97 17.94 -1.95
N ASP A 91 -22.62 16.75 -2.41
CA ASP A 91 -21.26 16.47 -2.90
C ASP A 91 -20.95 17.27 -4.17
N GLU A 92 -21.88 17.29 -5.12
CA GLU A 92 -21.74 18.05 -6.37
C GLU A 92 -21.62 19.55 -6.09
N TRP A 93 -22.49 20.11 -5.26
CA TRP A 93 -22.47 21.53 -4.92
C TRP A 93 -21.17 21.94 -4.22
N LEU A 94 -20.75 21.19 -3.18
CA LEU A 94 -19.50 21.46 -2.46
C LEU A 94 -18.28 21.35 -3.37
N MET A 95 -18.29 20.43 -4.32
CA MET A 95 -17.17 20.30 -5.27
C MET A 95 -17.18 21.38 -6.33
N HIS A 96 -18.35 21.80 -6.83
CA HIS A 96 -18.42 22.96 -7.72
C HIS A 96 -17.90 24.22 -7.04
N MET A 97 -18.25 24.46 -5.78
CA MET A 97 -17.67 25.55 -4.99
C MET A 97 -16.14 25.40 -4.89
N THR A 98 -15.65 24.20 -4.58
CA THR A 98 -14.21 23.90 -4.51
C THR A 98 -13.51 24.17 -5.85
N ASP A 99 -14.15 23.82 -6.97
CA ASP A 99 -13.62 24.01 -8.31
C ASP A 99 -13.55 25.49 -8.70
N VAL A 100 -14.56 26.28 -8.33
CA VAL A 100 -14.56 27.76 -8.53
C VAL A 100 -13.36 28.39 -7.81
N PHE A 101 -13.13 28.02 -6.53
CA PHE A 101 -11.98 28.54 -5.78
C PHE A 101 -10.64 28.14 -6.39
N LEU A 102 -10.53 26.95 -6.98
CA LEU A 102 -9.28 26.49 -7.62
C LEU A 102 -9.02 27.12 -8.99
N LEU A 103 -10.03 27.66 -9.64
CA LEU A 103 -9.87 28.42 -10.90
C LEU A 103 -9.39 29.84 -10.65
N LEU A 104 -9.58 30.38 -9.45
CA LEU A 104 -9.09 31.72 -9.11
C LEU A 104 -7.56 31.68 -8.95
N PRO A 105 -6.84 32.64 -9.54
CA PRO A 105 -5.39 32.73 -9.36
C PRO A 105 -5.06 33.11 -7.91
N GLY A 106 -4.52 32.15 -7.14
CA GLY A 106 -4.37 32.26 -5.68
C GLY A 106 -3.59 33.47 -5.21
N LEU A 107 -2.37 33.69 -5.74
CA LEU A 107 -1.53 34.84 -5.33
C LEU A 107 -2.18 36.20 -5.64
N PRO A 108 -2.67 36.49 -6.84
CA PRO A 108 -3.37 37.74 -7.13
C PRO A 108 -4.59 37.98 -6.22
N LEU A 109 -5.35 36.91 -5.93
CA LEU A 109 -6.49 37.01 -5.03
C LEU A 109 -6.08 37.36 -3.59
N ILE A 110 -5.01 36.72 -3.08
CA ILE A 110 -4.47 36.99 -1.74
C ILE A 110 -3.99 38.43 -1.66
N ILE A 111 -3.23 38.92 -2.66
CA ILE A 111 -2.71 40.29 -2.73
C ILE A 111 -3.87 41.30 -2.72
N LEU A 112 -4.90 41.07 -3.57
CA LEU A 112 -6.07 41.95 -3.66
C LEU A 112 -6.81 42.02 -2.30
N LEU A 113 -7.08 40.86 -1.68
CA LEU A 113 -7.79 40.81 -0.42
C LEU A 113 -6.96 41.38 0.74
N ALA A 114 -5.65 41.14 0.79
CA ALA A 114 -4.75 41.71 1.79
C ALA A 114 -4.70 43.23 1.69
N ALA A 115 -4.58 43.77 0.50
CA ALA A 115 -4.58 45.21 0.25
C ALA A 115 -5.91 45.89 0.62
N TYR A 116 -7.05 45.22 0.34
CA TYR A 116 -8.37 45.77 0.60
C TYR A 116 -8.76 45.74 2.09
N LEU A 117 -8.41 44.66 2.79
CA LEU A 117 -8.81 44.45 4.18
C LEU A 117 -7.95 45.23 5.19
N ASN A 118 -6.81 45.76 4.75
CA ASN A 118 -5.84 46.51 5.60
C ASN A 118 -5.65 45.87 6.98
N SER A 119 -5.64 44.55 7.00
CA SER A 119 -5.72 43.72 8.20
C SER A 119 -4.33 43.26 8.56
N GLY A 120 -3.93 43.44 9.83
CA GLY A 120 -2.67 42.96 10.36
C GLY A 120 -2.42 41.45 10.14
N LEU A 121 -1.44 40.90 10.83
CA LEU A 121 -0.98 39.51 10.71
C LEU A 121 -2.13 38.48 10.67
N THR A 122 -3.12 38.61 11.55
CA THR A 122 -4.28 37.69 11.63
C THR A 122 -5.15 37.73 10.38
N GLY A 123 -5.33 38.91 9.79
CA GLY A 123 -6.10 39.05 8.56
C GLY A 123 -5.41 38.43 7.35
N ILE A 124 -4.10 38.63 7.21
CA ILE A 124 -3.31 37.99 6.15
C ILE A 124 -3.38 36.46 6.30
N ALA A 125 -3.20 35.94 7.51
CA ALA A 125 -3.29 34.50 7.78
C ALA A 125 -4.69 33.94 7.44
N LEU A 126 -5.76 34.66 7.77
CA LEU A 126 -7.14 34.29 7.43
C LEU A 126 -7.37 34.28 5.92
N VAL A 127 -6.92 35.29 5.19
CA VAL A 127 -7.06 35.37 3.73
C VAL A 127 -6.33 34.18 3.06
N ILE A 128 -5.10 33.90 3.48
CA ILE A 128 -4.35 32.74 2.97
C ILE A 128 -5.08 31.43 3.30
N GLY A 129 -5.55 31.26 4.53
CA GLY A 129 -6.29 30.06 4.96
C GLY A 129 -7.60 29.85 4.21
N LEU A 130 -8.39 30.93 4.01
CA LEU A 130 -9.67 30.92 3.29
C LEU A 130 -9.53 30.69 1.79
N THR A 131 -8.37 30.89 1.22
CA THR A 131 -8.10 30.63 -0.22
C THR A 131 -7.47 29.25 -0.47
N ALA A 132 -6.77 28.67 0.50
CA ALA A 132 -5.97 27.43 0.32
C ALA A 132 -6.71 26.12 0.65
N TRP A 133 -7.89 26.14 1.30
CA TRP A 133 -8.64 24.95 1.73
C TRP A 133 -9.05 23.98 0.62
N PRO A 134 -9.30 24.40 -0.68
CA PRO A 134 -9.86 23.52 -1.70
C PRO A 134 -8.98 22.30 -2.03
N SER A 135 -7.66 22.47 -2.01
CA SER A 135 -6.71 21.38 -2.27
C SER A 135 -6.82 20.27 -1.21
N THR A 136 -6.98 20.64 0.05
CA THR A 136 -7.19 19.70 1.17
C THR A 136 -8.56 19.01 1.08
N ALA A 137 -9.61 19.76 0.76
CA ALA A 137 -10.96 19.21 0.61
C ALA A 137 -11.04 18.10 -0.44
N ARG A 138 -10.41 18.25 -1.61
CA ARG A 138 -10.36 17.21 -2.65
C ARG A 138 -9.71 15.93 -2.17
N VAL A 139 -8.58 16.03 -1.50
CA VAL A 139 -7.82 14.86 -1.03
C VAL A 139 -8.58 14.14 0.10
N VAL A 140 -9.12 14.88 1.06
CA VAL A 140 -9.95 14.32 2.13
C VAL A 140 -11.18 13.63 1.56
N ARG A 141 -11.91 14.27 0.63
CA ARG A 141 -13.07 13.66 -0.05
C ARG A 141 -12.74 12.31 -0.70
N ALA A 142 -11.63 12.25 -1.44
CA ALA A 142 -11.21 11.01 -2.11
C ALA A 142 -10.98 9.87 -1.10
N ASN A 143 -10.29 10.15 0.00
CA ASN A 143 -10.04 9.18 1.06
C ASN A 143 -11.32 8.76 1.81
N VAL A 144 -12.22 9.70 2.10
CA VAL A 144 -13.52 9.41 2.73
C VAL A 144 -14.37 8.50 1.86
N ARG A 145 -14.41 8.73 0.54
CA ARG A 145 -15.11 7.87 -0.42
C ARG A 145 -14.55 6.45 -0.45
N GLN A 146 -13.23 6.32 -0.41
CA GLN A 146 -12.57 5.02 -0.35
C GLN A 146 -12.89 4.30 0.97
N MET A 147 -12.76 5.00 2.11
CA MET A 147 -13.03 4.43 3.44
C MET A 147 -14.47 3.99 3.61
N ARG A 148 -15.44 4.72 3.05
CA ARG A 148 -16.86 4.37 3.13
C ARG A 148 -17.17 3.00 2.51
N GLN A 149 -16.31 2.47 1.65
CA GLN A 149 -16.49 1.14 1.05
C GLN A 149 -16.05 0.00 2.00
N ASN A 150 -15.38 0.32 3.09
CA ASN A 150 -14.88 -0.67 4.04
C ASN A 150 -16.03 -1.32 4.84
N ASN A 151 -15.87 -2.61 5.13
CA ASN A 151 -16.90 -3.42 5.79
C ASN A 151 -17.26 -2.91 7.19
N PHE A 152 -16.31 -2.35 7.95
CA PHE A 152 -16.58 -1.82 9.28
C PHE A 152 -17.49 -0.57 9.25
N ILE A 153 -17.39 0.27 8.22
CA ILE A 153 -18.30 1.42 8.03
C ILE A 153 -19.71 0.92 7.67
N ARG A 154 -19.80 -0.05 6.74
CA ARG A 154 -21.10 -0.66 6.38
C ARG A 154 -21.76 -1.36 7.59
N SER A 155 -20.96 -1.99 8.44
CA SER A 155 -21.46 -2.58 9.67
C SER A 155 -22.01 -1.54 10.64
N ALA A 156 -21.33 -0.39 10.79
CA ALA A 156 -21.82 0.72 11.62
C ALA A 156 -23.14 1.31 11.05
N GLU A 157 -23.23 1.48 9.72
CA GLU A 157 -24.47 1.91 9.03
C GLU A 157 -25.61 0.90 9.27
N ALA A 158 -25.33 -0.41 9.16
CA ALA A 158 -26.31 -1.48 9.38
C ALA A 158 -26.82 -1.54 10.84
N MET A 159 -26.00 -1.13 11.80
CA MET A 159 -26.39 -0.99 13.22
C MET A 159 -27.11 0.34 13.53
N GLY A 160 -27.39 1.19 12.52
CA GLY A 160 -28.15 2.43 12.68
C GLY A 160 -27.31 3.64 13.14
N ALA A 161 -25.99 3.59 13.03
CA ALA A 161 -25.13 4.71 13.37
C ALA A 161 -25.39 5.91 12.42
N GLY A 162 -25.58 7.10 13.00
CA GLY A 162 -25.84 8.32 12.25
C GLY A 162 -24.61 8.83 11.47
N PRO A 163 -24.83 9.63 10.40
CA PRO A 163 -23.74 10.11 9.53
C PRO A 163 -22.64 10.86 10.27
N VAL A 164 -23.01 11.77 11.16
CA VAL A 164 -22.04 12.58 11.93
C VAL A 164 -21.20 11.69 12.84
N TYR A 165 -21.83 10.71 13.50
CA TYR A 165 -21.11 9.76 14.35
C TYR A 165 -20.07 8.96 13.54
N ILE A 166 -20.46 8.47 12.37
CA ILE A 166 -19.56 7.72 11.49
C ILE A 166 -18.40 8.59 11.01
N MET A 167 -18.68 9.82 10.58
CA MET A 167 -17.64 10.76 10.13
C MET A 167 -16.63 11.07 11.24
N LEU A 168 -17.10 11.39 12.45
CA LEU A 168 -16.21 11.83 13.52
C LEU A 168 -15.54 10.66 14.27
N ARG A 169 -16.23 9.52 14.45
CA ARG A 169 -15.75 8.39 15.25
C ARG A 169 -15.03 7.31 14.46
N HIS A 170 -15.41 7.11 13.19
CA HIS A 170 -14.87 6.05 12.39
C HIS A 170 -14.00 6.53 11.23
N ILE A 171 -14.36 7.64 10.56
CA ILE A 171 -13.61 8.11 9.39
C ILE A 171 -12.48 9.04 9.80
N LEU A 172 -12.76 10.12 10.52
CA LEU A 172 -11.78 11.15 10.87
C LEU A 172 -10.54 10.59 11.61
N PRO A 173 -10.66 9.67 12.60
CA PRO A 173 -9.49 9.10 13.25
C PRO A 173 -8.61 8.27 12.30
N ASN A 174 -9.22 7.60 11.33
CA ASN A 174 -8.49 6.79 10.36
C ASN A 174 -7.78 7.61 9.28
N ILE A 175 -8.26 8.83 8.98
CA ILE A 175 -7.60 9.75 8.05
C ILE A 175 -6.70 10.77 8.78
N TYR A 176 -6.58 10.69 10.10
CA TYR A 176 -5.81 11.65 10.90
C TYR A 176 -4.35 11.85 10.43
N PRO A 177 -3.59 10.78 10.09
CA PRO A 177 -2.24 10.96 9.55
C PRO A 177 -2.21 11.78 8.25
N LEU A 178 -3.19 11.56 7.37
CA LEU A 178 -3.36 12.33 6.15
C LEU A 178 -3.68 13.80 6.44
N VAL A 179 -4.55 14.06 7.43
CA VAL A 179 -4.90 15.42 7.84
C VAL A 179 -3.67 16.17 8.37
N LEU A 180 -2.88 15.53 9.22
CA LEU A 180 -1.63 16.10 9.72
C LEU A 180 -0.63 16.40 8.59
N ALA A 181 -0.45 15.46 7.69
CA ALA A 181 0.43 15.64 6.55
C ALA A 181 -0.03 16.80 5.65
N LYS A 182 -1.33 16.92 5.40
CA LYS A 182 -1.89 18.05 4.64
C LYS A 182 -1.75 19.37 5.39
N GLY A 183 -1.88 19.37 6.71
CA GLY A 183 -1.65 20.55 7.55
C GLY A 183 -0.20 21.06 7.46
N THR A 184 0.79 20.17 7.53
CA THR A 184 2.20 20.57 7.40
C THR A 184 2.53 21.12 6.00
N LEU A 185 1.98 20.50 4.95
CA LEU A 185 2.15 21.00 3.57
C LEU A 185 1.43 22.34 3.35
N ALA A 186 0.25 22.52 3.97
CA ALA A 186 -0.47 23.80 3.95
C ALA A 186 0.32 24.89 4.67
N ALA A 187 0.97 24.58 5.81
CA ALA A 187 1.84 25.52 6.52
C ALA A 187 3.05 25.93 5.66
N ALA A 188 3.68 25.00 4.95
CA ALA A 188 4.76 25.30 4.03
C ALA A 188 4.32 26.27 2.90
N SER A 189 3.15 26.00 2.31
CA SER A 189 2.59 26.87 1.26
C SER A 189 2.17 28.25 1.82
N ALA A 190 1.60 28.29 3.02
CA ALA A 190 1.21 29.53 3.68
C ALA A 190 2.41 30.39 4.05
N MET A 191 3.53 29.79 4.46
CA MET A 191 4.80 30.50 4.71
C MET A 191 5.28 31.25 3.47
N VAL A 192 5.27 30.58 2.31
CA VAL A 192 5.69 31.21 1.05
C VAL A 192 4.72 32.33 0.65
N ALA A 193 3.42 32.11 0.82
CA ALA A 193 2.40 33.12 0.49
C ALA A 193 2.50 34.35 1.40
N GLU A 194 2.68 34.15 2.71
CA GLU A 194 2.89 35.26 3.68
C GLU A 194 4.16 36.05 3.33
N ALA A 195 5.28 35.35 3.13
CA ALA A 195 6.53 35.99 2.79
C ALA A 195 6.43 36.81 1.47
N GLY A 196 5.68 36.29 0.48
CA GLY A 196 5.44 37.01 -0.77
C GLY A 196 4.57 38.27 -0.58
N VAL A 197 3.50 38.19 0.21
CA VAL A 197 2.62 39.34 0.50
C VAL A 197 3.36 40.41 1.30
N SER A 198 4.09 39.99 2.33
CA SER A 198 4.92 40.90 3.17
C SER A 198 6.07 41.53 2.38
N PHE A 199 6.69 40.76 1.45
CA PHE A 199 7.73 41.30 0.54
C PHE A 199 7.17 42.37 -0.40
N LEU A 200 5.90 42.31 -0.79
CA LEU A 200 5.28 43.37 -1.59
C LEU A 200 4.83 44.59 -0.76
N GLY A 201 5.18 44.64 0.53
CA GLY A 201 4.83 45.74 1.41
C GLY A 201 3.41 45.73 1.94
N LEU A 202 2.70 44.62 1.77
CA LEU A 202 1.32 44.41 2.27
C LEU A 202 1.30 43.66 3.62
N GLY A 203 2.46 43.51 4.27
CA GLY A 203 2.60 42.94 5.61
C GLY A 203 2.04 43.83 6.71
N ASP A 204 2.04 43.32 7.95
CA ASP A 204 1.66 44.12 9.13
C ASP A 204 2.75 45.16 9.44
N PRO A 205 2.41 46.45 9.49
CA PRO A 205 3.42 47.47 9.77
C PRO A 205 3.98 47.44 11.20
N HIS A 206 3.26 46.77 12.14
CA HIS A 206 3.67 46.72 13.57
C HIS A 206 4.49 45.47 13.90
N TYR A 207 4.45 44.45 13.05
CA TYR A 207 5.12 43.17 13.27
C TYR A 207 5.97 42.77 12.08
N ARG A 208 7.26 42.79 12.26
CA ARG A 208 8.21 42.39 11.20
C ARG A 208 8.20 40.87 11.02
N SER A 209 8.00 40.43 9.81
CA SER A 209 8.16 39.03 9.39
C SER A 209 9.43 38.88 8.55
N TRP A 210 9.85 37.65 8.26
CA TRP A 210 10.96 37.42 7.33
C TRP A 210 10.69 38.01 5.92
N GLY A 211 9.41 38.01 5.48
CA GLY A 211 9.00 38.66 4.25
C GLY A 211 9.17 40.19 4.31
N ALA A 212 8.82 40.81 5.43
CA ALA A 212 9.01 42.26 5.66
C ALA A 212 10.50 42.65 5.72
N MET A 213 11.36 41.82 6.33
CA MET A 213 12.81 42.03 6.31
C MET A 213 13.34 42.03 4.86
N LEU A 214 12.87 41.16 4.00
CA LEU A 214 13.24 41.13 2.57
C LEU A 214 12.74 42.39 1.84
N HIS A 215 11.54 42.87 2.16
CA HIS A 215 10.99 44.11 1.63
C HIS A 215 11.89 45.31 1.96
N GLU A 216 12.27 45.43 3.22
CA GLU A 216 13.14 46.50 3.70
C GLU A 216 14.54 46.44 3.07
N ALA A 217 15.14 45.23 3.00
CA ALA A 217 16.42 45.03 2.35
C ALA A 217 16.39 45.45 0.85
N PHE A 218 15.25 45.20 0.18
CA PHE A 218 15.06 45.58 -1.21
C PHE A 218 14.84 47.09 -1.40
N THR A 219 13.90 47.66 -0.64
CA THR A 219 13.50 49.08 -0.77
C THR A 219 14.57 50.07 -0.27
N SER A 220 15.32 49.69 0.78
CA SER A 220 16.38 50.51 1.38
C SER A 220 17.75 50.33 0.69
N GLY A 221 17.79 49.71 -0.49
CA GLY A 221 18.98 49.59 -1.30
C GLY A 221 20.04 48.58 -0.80
N GLY A 222 19.68 47.69 0.15
CA GLY A 222 20.58 46.65 0.65
C GLY A 222 21.14 45.74 -0.44
N LEU A 223 20.34 45.46 -1.48
CA LEU A 223 20.78 44.68 -2.64
C LEU A 223 21.77 45.44 -3.49
N LEU A 224 21.52 46.74 -3.72
CA LEU A 224 22.40 47.62 -4.53
C LEU A 224 23.74 47.90 -3.84
N ASN A 225 23.73 47.99 -2.51
CA ASN A 225 24.92 48.20 -1.68
C ASN A 225 25.70 46.90 -1.39
N GLY A 226 25.26 45.75 -1.93
CA GLY A 226 25.93 44.47 -1.73
C GLY A 226 25.83 43.90 -0.31
N CYS A 227 24.86 44.35 0.48
CA CYS A 227 24.62 43.88 1.87
C CYS A 227 23.96 42.51 1.88
N TYR A 228 24.67 41.47 1.40
CA TYR A 228 24.14 40.10 1.29
C TYR A 228 23.75 39.51 2.66
N TRP A 229 24.33 39.96 3.77
CA TRP A 229 24.01 39.56 5.13
C TRP A 229 22.63 40.05 5.59
N TRP A 230 21.98 40.96 4.89
CA TRP A 230 20.64 41.43 5.21
C TRP A 230 19.53 40.56 4.58
N TYR A 231 19.70 40.12 3.30
CA TYR A 231 18.66 39.38 2.60
C TYR A 231 18.87 37.86 2.54
N LEU A 232 20.11 37.33 2.61
CA LEU A 232 20.35 35.89 2.57
C LEU A 232 19.83 35.13 3.80
N PRO A 233 19.99 35.62 5.07
CA PRO A 233 19.52 34.93 6.23
C PRO A 233 18.01 34.72 6.27
N PRO A 234 17.13 35.73 6.01
CA PRO A 234 15.68 35.50 5.91
C PRO A 234 15.31 34.49 4.82
N VAL A 235 15.93 34.54 3.64
CA VAL A 235 15.72 33.56 2.58
C VAL A 235 16.08 32.14 3.03
N ALA A 236 17.22 32.00 3.71
CA ALA A 236 17.65 30.70 4.25
C ALA A 236 16.68 30.15 5.29
N CYS A 237 16.18 31.00 6.21
CA CYS A 237 15.19 30.63 7.22
C CYS A 237 13.86 30.18 6.59
N ILE A 238 13.33 30.94 5.63
CA ILE A 238 12.11 30.58 4.89
C ILE A 238 12.32 29.25 4.19
N SER A 239 13.42 29.09 3.42
CA SER A 239 13.72 27.88 2.67
C SER A 239 13.89 26.66 3.57
N ALA A 240 14.60 26.79 4.68
CA ALA A 240 14.80 25.71 5.67
C ALA A 240 13.48 25.29 6.32
N THR A 241 12.61 26.27 6.65
CA THR A 241 11.29 26.00 7.24
C THR A 241 10.39 25.25 6.25
N VAL A 242 10.28 25.76 5.01
CA VAL A 242 9.46 25.16 3.94
C VAL A 242 9.94 23.74 3.62
N LEU A 243 11.26 23.55 3.46
CA LEU A 243 11.85 22.24 3.22
C LEU A 243 11.54 21.26 4.37
N SER A 244 11.73 21.72 5.61
CA SER A 244 11.50 20.89 6.80
C SER A 244 10.04 20.50 6.95
N LEU A 245 9.10 21.43 6.76
CA LEU A 245 7.64 21.17 6.79
C LEU A 245 7.23 20.20 5.67
N THR A 246 7.79 20.39 4.47
CA THR A 246 7.50 19.50 3.33
C THR A 246 7.99 18.09 3.57
N LEU A 247 9.23 17.91 4.06
CA LEU A 247 9.79 16.60 4.36
C LEU A 247 9.05 15.88 5.52
N VAL A 248 8.63 16.62 6.54
CA VAL A 248 7.80 16.07 7.63
C VAL A 248 6.44 15.65 7.10
N GLY A 249 5.79 16.48 6.28
CA GLY A 249 4.50 16.17 5.67
C GLY A 249 4.54 14.94 4.77
N GLN A 250 5.58 14.80 3.95
CA GLN A 250 5.77 13.62 3.10
C GLN A 250 5.93 12.34 3.91
N ARG A 251 6.71 12.36 5.00
CA ARG A 251 6.88 11.19 5.87
C ARG A 251 5.60 10.75 6.57
N LEU A 252 4.67 11.68 6.83
CA LEU A 252 3.36 11.35 7.41
C LEU A 252 2.40 10.71 6.39
N ILE A 253 2.61 10.94 5.08
CA ILE A 253 1.82 10.34 4.00
C ILE A 253 2.32 8.95 3.65
N ASP A 254 3.65 8.73 3.68
CA ASP A 254 4.28 7.44 3.46
C ASP A 254 4.42 6.68 4.79
N PRO A 255 3.45 5.84 5.17
CA PRO A 255 3.59 4.98 6.35
C PRO A 255 4.62 3.85 6.13
N ASP A 256 5.17 3.73 4.93
CA ASP A 256 6.18 2.74 4.55
C ASP A 256 7.63 3.17 4.90
N ASP A 257 7.83 3.93 5.98
CA ASP A 257 9.04 3.77 6.78
C ASP A 257 8.96 2.41 7.53
N VAL A 258 8.70 1.35 6.79
CA VAL A 258 9.24 0.05 7.16
C VAL A 258 10.75 0.27 7.20
N PRO A 259 11.40 0.15 8.37
CA PRO A 259 12.85 0.30 8.46
C PRO A 259 13.43 -0.56 7.34
N PRO A 260 14.46 -0.09 6.58
CA PRO A 260 15.01 -0.85 5.49
C PRO A 260 15.23 -2.25 6.02
N VAL A 261 14.40 -3.20 5.55
CA VAL A 261 14.54 -4.61 5.91
C VAL A 261 16.00 -4.91 5.61
N PRO A 262 16.78 -5.37 6.58
CA PRO A 262 18.19 -5.66 6.34
C PRO A 262 18.25 -6.45 5.05
N ALA A 263 19.05 -5.96 4.12
CA ALA A 263 19.13 -6.47 2.75
C ALA A 263 18.98 -7.98 2.80
N ARG A 264 17.98 -8.52 2.04
CA ARG A 264 17.57 -9.93 2.03
C ARG A 264 18.68 -10.78 2.60
N PRO A 265 18.50 -11.55 3.69
CA PRO A 265 19.58 -12.38 4.23
C PRO A 265 20.16 -13.07 3.01
N VAL A 266 21.42 -12.80 2.72
CA VAL A 266 22.13 -13.51 1.64
C VAL A 266 21.96 -14.96 2.02
N PRO A 267 21.29 -15.78 1.19
CA PRO A 267 21.11 -17.18 1.52
C PRO A 267 22.48 -17.67 1.88
N SER A 268 22.63 -18.27 3.07
CA SER A 268 23.87 -18.90 3.50
C SER A 268 24.46 -19.61 2.30
N PRO A 269 25.76 -19.48 2.01
CA PRO A 269 26.38 -20.13 0.88
C PRO A 269 26.32 -21.63 1.11
N TYR A 270 25.15 -22.21 0.88
CA TYR A 270 25.04 -23.64 0.73
C TYR A 270 25.66 -23.96 -0.62
N CYS A 271 26.66 -24.77 -0.59
CA CYS A 271 27.41 -25.33 -1.70
C CYS A 271 26.52 -25.53 -2.93
N SER A 272 27.06 -25.13 -4.05
CA SER A 272 26.62 -25.43 -5.40
C SER A 272 26.67 -26.96 -5.63
N ASP A 273 25.74 -27.68 -5.02
CA ASP A 273 25.39 -29.00 -5.48
C ASP A 273 24.49 -28.82 -6.69
N ASP A 274 25.07 -29.07 -7.82
CA ASP A 274 24.43 -29.18 -9.13
C ASP A 274 23.42 -30.35 -9.10
N HIS A 275 22.31 -30.16 -8.38
CA HIS A 275 21.21 -31.11 -8.38
C HIS A 275 20.47 -30.95 -9.71
N LYS A 276 20.83 -31.80 -10.68
CA LYS A 276 19.99 -32.07 -11.86
C LYS A 276 18.57 -32.34 -11.36
N VAL A 277 17.70 -31.32 -11.48
CA VAL A 277 16.27 -31.49 -11.20
C VAL A 277 15.77 -32.58 -12.17
N PRO A 278 15.15 -33.66 -11.69
CA PRO A 278 14.63 -34.69 -12.57
C PRO A 278 13.77 -34.08 -13.66
N SER A 279 13.89 -34.57 -14.89
CA SER A 279 13.23 -34.02 -16.08
C SER A 279 11.69 -33.91 -15.96
N LYS A 280 11.12 -34.67 -15.02
CA LYS A 280 9.67 -34.70 -14.72
C LYS A 280 9.20 -33.58 -13.79
N GLU A 281 10.10 -32.87 -13.10
CA GLU A 281 9.73 -31.81 -12.15
C GLU A 281 9.71 -30.44 -12.83
N MET A 282 8.70 -29.66 -12.51
CA MET A 282 8.57 -28.26 -12.95
C MET A 282 9.08 -27.29 -11.89
N LEU A 283 8.69 -27.53 -10.64
CA LEU A 283 9.00 -26.70 -9.50
C LEU A 283 9.23 -27.57 -8.28
N ARG A 284 10.28 -27.27 -7.51
CA ARG A 284 10.55 -27.88 -6.21
C ARG A 284 10.80 -26.80 -5.17
N VAL A 285 9.99 -26.80 -4.14
CA VAL A 285 10.14 -25.96 -2.97
C VAL A 285 10.75 -26.80 -1.86
N LYS A 286 11.80 -26.31 -1.22
CA LYS A 286 12.50 -27.00 -0.13
C LYS A 286 12.59 -26.07 1.07
N ASP A 287 12.04 -26.51 2.19
CA ASP A 287 12.13 -25.86 3.49
C ASP A 287 11.78 -24.36 3.45
N LEU A 288 10.76 -24.01 2.67
CA LEU A 288 10.35 -22.62 2.49
C LEU A 288 9.67 -22.11 3.74
N SER A 289 10.21 -21.03 4.29
CA SER A 289 9.54 -20.23 5.33
C SER A 289 9.44 -18.77 4.88
N VAL A 290 8.32 -18.14 5.19
CA VAL A 290 8.05 -16.73 4.89
C VAL A 290 7.51 -16.06 6.14
N ASP A 291 8.24 -15.06 6.60
CA ASP A 291 7.88 -14.23 7.75
C ASP A 291 7.63 -12.79 7.29
N PHE A 292 6.64 -12.12 7.88
CA PHE A 292 6.39 -10.70 7.67
C PHE A 292 6.79 -9.90 8.90
N LEU A 293 7.59 -8.86 8.70
CA LEU A 293 7.93 -7.91 9.75
C LEU A 293 6.79 -6.90 9.91
N ASN A 294 6.14 -6.90 11.06
CA ASN A 294 5.11 -5.93 11.41
C ASN A 294 5.73 -4.57 11.80
N ALA A 295 4.91 -3.51 11.86
CA ALA A 295 5.34 -2.18 12.29
C ALA A 295 6.02 -2.17 13.67
N ASP A 296 5.61 -3.08 14.55
CA ASP A 296 6.16 -3.24 15.92
C ASP A 296 7.47 -4.07 15.96
N GLY A 297 8.05 -4.42 14.81
CA GLY A 297 9.25 -5.23 14.72
C GLY A 297 9.06 -6.73 15.03
N VAL A 298 7.81 -7.18 15.16
CA VAL A 298 7.47 -8.59 15.42
C VAL A 298 7.35 -9.35 14.10
N LEU A 299 8.00 -10.51 14.00
CA LEU A 299 7.88 -11.42 12.87
C LEU A 299 6.60 -12.25 12.97
N SER A 300 5.77 -12.16 11.94
CA SER A 300 4.56 -12.99 11.78
C SER A 300 4.79 -14.04 10.70
N ARG A 301 4.76 -15.32 11.06
CA ARG A 301 5.02 -16.43 10.15
C ARG A 301 3.81 -16.77 9.30
N ALA A 302 3.96 -16.66 7.99
CA ALA A 302 2.92 -16.94 7.01
C ALA A 302 3.10 -18.27 6.28
N ILE A 303 4.34 -18.75 6.14
CA ILE A 303 4.69 -20.09 5.65
C ILE A 303 5.77 -20.63 6.57
N ASP A 304 5.66 -21.91 6.95
CA ASP A 304 6.52 -22.52 7.95
C ASP A 304 6.99 -23.91 7.48
N HIS A 305 8.30 -24.01 7.14
CA HIS A 305 8.98 -25.22 6.69
C HIS A 305 8.18 -26.03 5.66
N LEU A 306 7.89 -25.39 4.50
CA LEU A 306 7.06 -25.96 3.45
C LEU A 306 7.91 -26.67 2.40
N ASP A 307 7.64 -27.97 2.20
CA ASP A 307 8.20 -28.79 1.12
C ASP A 307 7.11 -29.14 0.11
N LEU A 308 7.34 -28.84 -1.17
CA LEU A 308 6.38 -29.09 -2.24
C LEU A 308 7.08 -29.38 -3.56
N THR A 309 6.68 -30.45 -4.24
CA THR A 309 7.13 -30.76 -5.60
C THR A 309 5.95 -30.70 -6.56
N VAL A 310 6.08 -29.91 -7.62
CA VAL A 310 5.09 -29.80 -8.70
C VAL A 310 5.65 -30.43 -9.95
N LEU A 311 4.95 -31.43 -10.46
CA LEU A 311 5.36 -32.16 -11.66
C LEU A 311 4.94 -31.39 -12.93
N ARG A 312 5.68 -31.58 -14.02
CA ARG A 312 5.36 -30.99 -15.34
C ARG A 312 4.02 -31.50 -15.86
N ASN A 313 3.29 -30.62 -16.53
CA ASN A 313 2.02 -30.92 -17.18
C ASN A 313 1.00 -31.57 -16.22
N ARG A 314 1.00 -31.09 -14.97
CA ARG A 314 0.06 -31.52 -13.93
C ARG A 314 -0.72 -30.35 -13.37
N ARG A 315 -1.93 -30.65 -12.94
CA ARG A 315 -2.83 -29.73 -12.26
C ARG A 315 -2.80 -30.00 -10.75
N LEU A 316 -2.33 -29.03 -9.99
CA LEU A 316 -2.24 -29.06 -8.53
C LEU A 316 -3.27 -28.09 -7.94
N ALA A 317 -4.06 -28.53 -6.99
CA ALA A 317 -4.86 -27.63 -6.15
C ALA A 317 -4.26 -27.53 -4.74
N VAL A 318 -4.06 -26.30 -4.27
CA VAL A 318 -3.71 -25.99 -2.90
C VAL A 318 -4.96 -25.49 -2.20
N ILE A 319 -5.45 -26.26 -1.22
CA ILE A 319 -6.71 -25.98 -0.49
C ILE A 319 -6.41 -25.72 0.99
N GLY A 320 -7.32 -25.02 1.66
CA GLY A 320 -7.22 -24.73 3.09
C GLY A 320 -8.01 -23.49 3.47
N ARG A 321 -8.10 -23.22 4.77
CA ARG A 321 -8.80 -22.05 5.32
C ARG A 321 -8.15 -20.74 4.87
N THR A 322 -8.93 -19.65 4.83
CA THR A 322 -8.40 -18.29 4.65
C THR A 322 -7.36 -17.99 5.73
N GLY A 323 -6.24 -17.40 5.34
CA GLY A 323 -5.11 -17.12 6.26
C GLY A 323 -4.10 -18.28 6.42
N SER A 324 -4.26 -19.42 5.76
CA SER A 324 -3.30 -20.54 5.85
C SER A 324 -2.02 -20.38 5.01
N GLY A 325 -1.76 -19.22 4.42
CA GLY A 325 -0.53 -18.94 3.65
C GLY A 325 -0.60 -19.24 2.14
N LYS A 326 -1.75 -19.66 1.60
CA LYS A 326 -1.88 -20.10 0.19
C LYS A 326 -1.50 -19.02 -0.85
N SER A 327 -2.06 -17.83 -0.75
CA SER A 327 -1.72 -16.72 -1.66
C SER A 327 -0.29 -16.24 -1.44
N VAL A 328 0.21 -16.29 -0.20
CA VAL A 328 1.61 -15.98 0.11
C VAL A 328 2.55 -16.96 -0.60
N LEU A 329 2.19 -18.25 -0.68
CA LEU A 329 2.95 -19.24 -1.45
C LEU A 329 3.03 -18.84 -2.93
N LEU A 330 1.90 -18.48 -3.56
CA LEU A 330 1.92 -18.06 -4.97
C LEU A 330 2.75 -16.78 -5.18
N LEU A 331 2.64 -15.80 -4.28
CA LEU A 331 3.45 -14.58 -4.35
C LEU A 331 4.94 -14.86 -4.14
N ALA A 332 5.29 -15.80 -3.25
CA ALA A 332 6.68 -16.24 -3.06
C ALA A 332 7.24 -16.87 -4.35
N LEU A 333 6.47 -17.76 -4.99
CA LEU A 333 6.82 -18.39 -6.26
C LEU A 333 7.00 -17.38 -7.40
N MET A 334 6.28 -16.25 -7.35
CA MET A 334 6.36 -15.15 -8.32
C MET A 334 7.43 -14.10 -7.96
N GLY A 335 8.06 -14.19 -6.77
CA GLY A 335 8.95 -13.15 -6.26
C GLY A 335 8.26 -11.79 -6.11
N LEU A 336 6.96 -11.80 -5.76
CA LEU A 336 6.11 -10.60 -5.62
C LEU A 336 5.69 -10.36 -4.17
N LEU A 337 6.41 -10.95 -3.21
CA LEU A 337 6.20 -10.63 -1.81
C LEU A 337 6.59 -9.17 -1.52
N PRO A 338 5.88 -8.48 -0.61
CA PRO A 338 6.20 -7.12 -0.21
C PRO A 338 7.58 -7.03 0.46
N GLN A 339 8.13 -5.83 0.56
CA GLN A 339 9.51 -5.61 1.05
C GLN A 339 9.74 -6.05 2.50
N ASN A 340 8.69 -6.04 3.33
CA ASN A 340 8.74 -6.50 4.71
C ASN A 340 8.69 -8.03 4.88
N ALA A 341 8.72 -8.80 3.78
CA ALA A 341 8.76 -10.25 3.82
C ALA A 341 10.19 -10.78 3.87
N VAL A 342 10.48 -11.65 4.83
CA VAL A 342 11.73 -12.39 4.96
C VAL A 342 11.49 -13.82 4.47
N ILE A 343 12.28 -14.25 3.48
CA ILE A 343 12.17 -15.59 2.88
C ILE A 343 13.40 -16.41 3.27
N SER A 344 13.18 -17.64 3.71
CA SER A 344 14.22 -18.65 3.89
C SER A 344 13.84 -19.95 3.18
N GLY A 345 14.81 -20.81 2.89
CA GLY A 345 14.62 -22.02 2.07
C GLY A 345 14.92 -21.79 0.60
N ARG A 346 14.50 -22.72 -0.28
CA ARG A 346 14.81 -22.71 -1.72
C ARG A 346 13.57 -22.92 -2.57
N ILE A 347 13.52 -22.23 -3.72
CA ILE A 347 12.46 -22.37 -4.72
C ILE A 347 13.11 -22.71 -6.07
N LEU A 348 13.24 -23.97 -6.38
CA LEU A 348 13.92 -24.47 -7.59
C LEU A 348 12.92 -24.57 -8.75
N PHE A 349 13.08 -23.74 -9.77
CA PHE A 349 12.31 -23.77 -11.01
C PHE A 349 13.20 -24.11 -12.19
N LYS A 350 12.95 -25.24 -12.85
CA LYS A 350 13.80 -25.75 -13.94
C LYS A 350 15.29 -25.78 -13.56
N GLY A 351 15.61 -26.11 -12.30
CA GLY A 351 16.99 -26.17 -11.79
C GLY A 351 17.60 -24.84 -11.33
N ARG A 352 16.86 -23.72 -11.41
CA ARG A 352 17.31 -22.41 -10.94
C ARG A 352 16.60 -22.05 -9.64
N ASP A 353 17.35 -21.58 -8.66
CA ASP A 353 16.74 -21.09 -7.40
C ASP A 353 16.18 -19.69 -7.59
N LEU A 354 14.85 -19.58 -7.53
CA LEU A 354 14.13 -18.33 -7.69
C LEU A 354 14.33 -17.37 -6.50
N ALA A 355 14.59 -17.91 -5.29
CA ALA A 355 14.73 -17.09 -4.09
C ALA A 355 16.00 -16.21 -4.12
N THR A 356 17.01 -16.63 -4.87
CA THR A 356 18.29 -15.91 -5.00
C THR A 356 18.38 -15.02 -6.23
N LEU A 357 17.38 -15.08 -7.13
CA LEU A 357 17.44 -14.32 -8.37
C LEU A 357 17.29 -12.82 -8.13
N PRO A 358 18.14 -11.99 -8.75
CA PRO A 358 17.93 -10.54 -8.77
C PRO A 358 16.66 -10.20 -9.57
N GLU A 359 15.98 -9.12 -9.18
CA GLU A 359 14.70 -8.70 -9.79
C GLU A 359 14.77 -8.60 -11.33
N LYS A 360 15.87 -8.09 -11.87
CA LYS A 360 16.10 -7.99 -13.32
C LYS A 360 16.07 -9.36 -14.03
N ALA A 361 16.58 -10.41 -13.39
CA ALA A 361 16.54 -11.78 -13.92
C ALA A 361 15.15 -12.40 -13.72
N PHE A 362 14.53 -12.18 -12.56
CA PHE A 362 13.18 -12.67 -12.26
C PHE A 362 12.13 -12.08 -13.20
N ARG A 363 12.21 -10.77 -13.49
CA ARG A 363 11.33 -10.09 -14.45
C ARG A 363 11.33 -10.72 -15.84
N LYS A 364 12.46 -11.32 -16.28
CA LYS A 364 12.52 -12.04 -17.56
C LYS A 364 11.77 -13.37 -17.57
N LEU A 365 11.54 -13.97 -16.39
CA LEU A 365 10.80 -15.22 -16.24
C LEU A 365 9.29 -14.95 -16.14
N ARG A 366 8.89 -13.86 -15.47
CA ARG A 366 7.48 -13.48 -15.35
C ARG A 366 6.88 -13.25 -16.73
N GLY A 367 5.70 -13.80 -16.96
CA GLY A 367 4.97 -13.76 -18.22
C GLY A 367 5.47 -14.74 -19.29
N ARG A 368 6.77 -15.05 -19.34
CA ARG A 368 7.33 -15.99 -20.31
C ARG A 368 7.33 -17.44 -19.81
N ASP A 369 7.84 -17.66 -18.62
CA ASP A 369 7.99 -18.99 -18.00
C ASP A 369 7.03 -19.22 -16.83
N LEU A 370 6.64 -18.15 -16.14
CA LEU A 370 5.75 -18.12 -14.98
C LEU A 370 4.64 -17.11 -15.24
N SER A 371 3.38 -17.50 -15.15
CA SER A 371 2.23 -16.59 -15.24
C SER A 371 1.40 -16.64 -13.95
N TYR A 372 0.78 -15.53 -13.60
CA TYR A 372 -0.02 -15.40 -12.37
C TYR A 372 -1.37 -14.75 -12.67
N VAL A 373 -2.42 -15.35 -12.17
CA VAL A 373 -3.79 -14.81 -12.18
C VAL A 373 -4.13 -14.44 -10.74
N PRO A 374 -4.21 -13.13 -10.43
CA PRO A 374 -4.41 -12.66 -9.05
C PRO A 374 -5.84 -12.86 -8.57
N GLN A 375 -6.00 -12.90 -7.23
CA GLN A 375 -7.28 -12.82 -6.55
C GLN A 375 -7.86 -11.41 -6.65
N GLY A 376 -9.17 -11.27 -6.91
CA GLY A 376 -9.89 -10.01 -6.80
C GLY A 376 -10.10 -9.28 -8.12
N ALA A 377 -11.27 -9.49 -8.68
CA ALA A 377 -11.69 -8.94 -9.96
C ALA A 377 -11.69 -7.39 -10.04
N GLY A 378 -11.88 -6.69 -8.92
CA GLY A 378 -12.14 -5.24 -8.94
C GLY A 378 -10.92 -4.34 -9.10
N SER A 379 -9.72 -4.79 -8.68
CA SER A 379 -8.51 -3.95 -8.63
C SER A 379 -7.37 -4.43 -9.52
N ALA A 380 -7.52 -5.58 -10.20
CA ALA A 380 -6.45 -6.21 -10.96
C ALA A 380 -6.33 -5.72 -12.41
N LEU A 381 -7.36 -5.04 -12.94
CA LEU A 381 -7.33 -4.36 -14.23
C LEU A 381 -7.25 -2.85 -14.05
N ASN A 382 -6.42 -2.19 -14.86
CA ASN A 382 -6.33 -0.74 -14.87
C ASN A 382 -7.64 -0.15 -15.42
N PRO A 383 -8.39 0.65 -14.64
CA PRO A 383 -9.69 1.19 -15.04
C PRO A 383 -9.62 2.18 -16.22
N LEU A 384 -8.45 2.75 -16.48
CA LEU A 384 -8.21 3.74 -17.54
C LEU A 384 -7.86 3.12 -18.89
N LEU A 385 -7.62 1.80 -18.93
CA LEU A 385 -7.23 1.08 -20.14
C LEU A 385 -8.33 0.11 -20.58
N ARG A 386 -8.51 -0.05 -21.90
CA ARG A 386 -9.45 -1.02 -22.47
C ARG A 386 -8.99 -2.44 -22.16
N VAL A 387 -9.93 -3.34 -21.86
CA VAL A 387 -9.63 -4.70 -21.43
C VAL A 387 -8.83 -5.47 -22.49
N GLY A 388 -9.23 -5.40 -23.77
CA GLY A 388 -8.50 -6.05 -24.85
C GLY A 388 -7.06 -5.59 -24.99
N TYR A 389 -6.78 -4.30 -24.73
CA TYR A 389 -5.42 -3.77 -24.73
C TYR A 389 -4.57 -4.41 -23.63
N GLN A 390 -5.10 -4.51 -22.41
CA GLN A 390 -4.39 -5.09 -21.26
C GLN A 390 -4.09 -6.57 -21.46
N VAL A 391 -5.03 -7.31 -22.06
CA VAL A 391 -4.82 -8.72 -22.42
C VAL A 391 -3.77 -8.84 -23.52
N ALA A 392 -3.82 -8.00 -24.57
CA ALA A 392 -2.89 -8.02 -25.70
C ALA A 392 -1.47 -7.62 -25.29
N GLU A 393 -1.32 -6.75 -24.28
CA GLU A 393 -0.03 -6.28 -23.78
C GLU A 393 0.86 -7.43 -23.32
N GLN A 394 0.29 -8.45 -22.66
CA GLN A 394 1.02 -9.65 -22.23
C GLN A 394 1.61 -10.44 -23.42
N ALA A 395 0.87 -10.59 -24.50
CA ALA A 395 1.35 -11.25 -25.70
C ALA A 395 2.47 -10.45 -26.38
N ARG A 396 2.34 -9.13 -26.45
CA ARG A 396 3.36 -8.24 -27.01
C ARG A 396 4.65 -8.25 -26.22
N ALA A 397 4.55 -8.21 -24.89
CA ALA A 397 5.72 -8.15 -24.00
C ALA A 397 6.61 -9.40 -24.13
N HIS A 398 6.04 -10.58 -24.42
CA HIS A 398 6.76 -11.84 -24.32
C HIS A 398 6.92 -12.61 -25.65
N GLN A 399 6.16 -12.27 -26.70
CA GLN A 399 6.12 -13.06 -27.94
C GLN A 399 6.50 -12.28 -29.22
N ARG A 400 7.02 -11.05 -29.09
CA ARG A 400 7.44 -10.19 -30.21
C ARG A 400 6.38 -10.04 -31.32
N MET A 401 5.11 -9.97 -30.94
CA MET A 401 3.98 -9.81 -31.87
C MET A 401 3.73 -8.34 -32.22
N SER A 402 3.23 -8.10 -33.40
CA SER A 402 2.70 -6.80 -33.81
C SER A 402 1.45 -6.44 -32.97
N ARG A 403 1.09 -5.15 -32.95
CA ARG A 403 -0.09 -4.68 -32.19
C ARG A 403 -1.40 -5.31 -32.69
N GLY A 404 -1.53 -5.51 -34.01
CA GLY A 404 -2.70 -6.14 -34.63
C GLY A 404 -2.84 -7.60 -34.22
N GLU A 405 -1.78 -8.40 -34.44
CA GLU A 405 -1.73 -9.82 -34.09
C GLU A 405 -2.00 -10.07 -32.60
N ALA A 406 -1.42 -9.24 -31.72
CA ALA A 406 -1.63 -9.36 -30.29
C ALA A 406 -3.09 -9.04 -29.90
N MET A 407 -3.73 -8.05 -30.55
CA MET A 407 -5.13 -7.72 -30.32
C MET A 407 -6.06 -8.83 -30.81
N GLU A 408 -5.84 -9.40 -32.00
CA GLU A 408 -6.60 -10.54 -32.47
C GLU A 408 -6.47 -11.75 -31.53
N ARG A 409 -5.26 -12.01 -31.06
CA ARG A 409 -5.02 -13.07 -30.07
C ARG A 409 -5.72 -12.80 -28.75
N ALA A 410 -5.75 -11.55 -28.28
CA ALA A 410 -6.48 -11.16 -27.10
C ALA A 410 -7.98 -11.38 -27.25
N VAL A 411 -8.57 -11.00 -28.37
CA VAL A 411 -9.98 -11.24 -28.69
C VAL A 411 -10.29 -12.74 -28.71
N ARG A 412 -9.45 -13.55 -29.40
CA ARG A 412 -9.60 -15.01 -29.39
C ARG A 412 -9.53 -15.60 -27.97
N MET A 413 -8.63 -15.09 -27.13
CA MET A 413 -8.49 -15.56 -25.76
C MET A 413 -9.68 -15.14 -24.89
N LEU A 414 -10.17 -13.90 -25.01
CA LEU A 414 -11.39 -13.43 -24.35
C LEU A 414 -12.61 -14.28 -24.73
N ARG A 415 -12.74 -14.62 -26.02
CA ARG A 415 -13.79 -15.53 -26.50
C ARG A 415 -13.63 -16.92 -25.89
N LYS A 416 -12.40 -17.47 -25.86
CA LYS A 416 -12.10 -18.78 -25.26
C LYS A 416 -12.46 -18.82 -23.76
N THR A 417 -12.24 -17.72 -23.03
CA THR A 417 -12.63 -17.62 -21.61
C THR A 417 -14.11 -17.25 -21.40
N GLY A 418 -14.93 -17.30 -22.44
CA GLY A 418 -16.38 -17.14 -22.35
C GLY A 418 -16.85 -15.70 -22.21
N ILE A 419 -16.06 -14.70 -22.63
CA ILE A 419 -16.53 -13.32 -22.72
C ILE A 419 -17.47 -13.21 -23.92
N PRO A 420 -18.76 -12.85 -23.71
CA PRO A 420 -19.70 -12.67 -24.82
C PRO A 420 -19.30 -11.48 -25.67
N GLU A 421 -19.57 -11.53 -26.99
CA GLU A 421 -19.24 -10.43 -27.92
C GLU A 421 -17.79 -9.94 -27.75
N ALA A 422 -16.81 -10.86 -27.69
CA ALA A 422 -15.43 -10.58 -27.32
C ALA A 422 -14.80 -9.43 -28.16
N GLU A 423 -15.16 -9.30 -29.44
CA GLU A 423 -14.71 -8.22 -30.34
C GLU A 423 -15.16 -6.83 -29.82
N ARG A 424 -16.42 -6.69 -29.48
CA ARG A 424 -16.99 -5.44 -28.95
C ARG A 424 -16.44 -5.19 -27.56
N ARG A 425 -16.52 -6.20 -26.69
CA ARG A 425 -16.10 -6.11 -25.29
C ARG A 425 -14.60 -5.83 -25.12
N SER A 426 -13.75 -6.29 -26.02
CA SER A 426 -12.32 -5.95 -25.97
C SER A 426 -12.02 -4.45 -26.02
N ARG A 427 -12.95 -3.66 -26.58
CA ARG A 427 -12.89 -2.19 -26.67
C ARG A 427 -13.46 -1.48 -25.44
N ASP A 428 -14.17 -2.22 -24.57
CA ASP A 428 -14.75 -1.68 -23.34
C ASP A 428 -13.69 -1.54 -22.22
N TYR A 429 -13.99 -0.67 -21.26
CA TYR A 429 -13.21 -0.47 -20.04
C TYR A 429 -13.69 -1.43 -18.93
N PRO A 430 -12.85 -1.70 -17.91
CA PRO A 430 -13.19 -2.64 -16.83
C PRO A 430 -14.51 -2.34 -16.11
N HIS A 431 -14.90 -1.07 -15.95
CA HIS A 431 -16.14 -0.68 -15.27
C HIS A 431 -17.43 -1.11 -16.02
N ARG A 432 -17.32 -1.51 -17.30
CA ARG A 432 -18.43 -2.07 -18.11
C ARG A 432 -18.52 -3.59 -18.04
N TYR A 433 -17.60 -4.21 -17.32
CA TYR A 433 -17.57 -5.67 -17.12
C TYR A 433 -18.27 -6.03 -15.81
N SER A 434 -19.03 -7.13 -15.79
CA SER A 434 -19.46 -7.74 -14.53
C SER A 434 -18.27 -8.36 -13.79
N GLY A 435 -18.40 -8.60 -12.48
CA GLY A 435 -17.33 -9.24 -11.69
C GLY A 435 -16.85 -10.56 -12.30
N GLY A 436 -17.78 -11.39 -12.78
CA GLY A 436 -17.44 -12.65 -13.46
C GLY A 436 -16.76 -12.46 -14.81
N MET A 437 -17.09 -11.41 -15.56
CA MET A 437 -16.38 -11.07 -16.81
C MET A 437 -14.95 -10.58 -16.53
N ILE A 438 -14.74 -9.78 -15.49
CA ILE A 438 -13.40 -9.32 -15.09
C ILE A 438 -12.55 -10.53 -14.70
N GLN A 439 -13.09 -11.47 -13.91
CA GLN A 439 -12.35 -12.67 -13.52
C GLN A 439 -11.93 -13.51 -14.73
N ARG A 440 -12.81 -13.69 -15.69
CA ARG A 440 -12.51 -14.41 -16.95
C ARG A 440 -11.50 -13.67 -17.83
N ALA A 441 -11.54 -12.34 -17.84
CA ALA A 441 -10.54 -11.53 -18.53
C ALA A 441 -9.15 -11.63 -17.88
N LEU A 442 -9.07 -11.70 -16.54
CA LEU A 442 -7.82 -11.95 -15.82
C LEU A 442 -7.25 -13.33 -16.13
N VAL A 443 -8.11 -14.35 -16.20
CA VAL A 443 -7.69 -15.69 -16.65
C VAL A 443 -7.18 -15.62 -18.09
N ALA A 444 -7.88 -14.94 -19.01
CA ALA A 444 -7.42 -14.73 -20.38
C ALA A 444 -6.03 -14.07 -20.41
N MET A 445 -5.80 -13.08 -19.55
CA MET A 445 -4.52 -12.38 -19.42
C MET A 445 -3.39 -13.30 -18.94
N GLY A 446 -3.68 -14.19 -17.99
CA GLY A 446 -2.72 -15.19 -17.51
C GLY A 446 -2.39 -16.27 -18.56
N LEU A 447 -3.38 -16.65 -19.37
CA LEU A 447 -3.25 -17.73 -20.35
C LEU A 447 -2.60 -17.29 -21.67
N ILE A 448 -2.76 -16.03 -22.07
CA ILE A 448 -2.32 -15.53 -23.39
C ILE A 448 -0.80 -15.55 -23.55
N SER A 449 -0.06 -15.41 -22.44
CA SER A 449 1.41 -15.42 -22.43
C SER A 449 2.00 -16.75 -22.92
N GLY A 450 1.28 -17.84 -22.74
CA GLY A 450 1.77 -19.17 -23.12
C GLY A 450 2.77 -19.78 -22.12
N ALA A 451 2.90 -19.24 -20.93
CA ALA A 451 3.81 -19.71 -19.89
C ALA A 451 3.57 -21.20 -19.57
N PRO A 452 4.66 -22.01 -19.39
CA PRO A 452 4.53 -23.41 -19.03
C PRO A 452 4.07 -23.67 -17.58
N LEU A 453 4.23 -22.69 -16.68
CA LEU A 453 3.68 -22.72 -15.32
C LEU A 453 2.74 -21.55 -15.10
N ILE A 454 1.49 -21.85 -14.73
CA ILE A 454 0.45 -20.85 -14.47
C ILE A 454 -0.03 -21.02 -13.04
N LEU A 455 0.04 -19.94 -12.28
CA LEU A 455 -0.42 -19.84 -10.89
C LEU A 455 -1.77 -19.12 -10.86
N LEU A 456 -2.78 -19.73 -10.26
CA LEU A 456 -4.16 -19.23 -10.21
C LEU A 456 -4.56 -19.01 -8.75
N ASP A 457 -4.87 -17.77 -8.38
CA ASP A 457 -5.33 -17.43 -7.04
C ASP A 457 -6.85 -17.22 -7.05
N GLU A 458 -7.60 -18.16 -6.45
CA GLU A 458 -9.06 -18.17 -6.36
C GLU A 458 -9.77 -17.94 -7.72
N PRO A 459 -9.45 -18.72 -8.79
CA PRO A 459 -9.88 -18.41 -10.16
C PRO A 459 -11.40 -18.44 -10.36
N THR A 460 -12.15 -19.10 -9.48
CA THR A 460 -13.62 -19.26 -9.57
C THR A 460 -14.40 -18.33 -8.67
N LYS A 461 -13.71 -17.47 -7.89
CA LYS A 461 -14.36 -16.57 -6.94
C LYS A 461 -15.26 -15.56 -7.66
N GLY A 462 -16.52 -15.48 -7.22
CA GLY A 462 -17.50 -14.53 -7.80
C GLY A 462 -18.07 -14.96 -9.15
N LEU A 463 -17.81 -16.19 -9.61
CA LEU A 463 -18.45 -16.79 -10.76
C LEU A 463 -19.73 -17.52 -10.36
N ASP A 464 -20.78 -17.39 -11.19
CA ASP A 464 -21.95 -18.24 -11.13
C ASP A 464 -21.60 -19.68 -11.56
N PRO A 465 -22.45 -20.69 -11.25
CA PRO A 465 -22.15 -22.08 -11.53
C PRO A 465 -21.83 -22.38 -13.00
N ALA A 466 -22.55 -21.77 -13.95
CA ALA A 466 -22.35 -22.02 -15.37
C ALA A 466 -20.99 -21.48 -15.87
N ASN A 467 -20.63 -20.26 -15.45
CA ASN A 467 -19.35 -19.64 -15.79
C ASN A 467 -18.17 -20.34 -15.09
N ARG A 468 -18.36 -20.85 -13.87
CA ARG A 468 -17.38 -21.68 -13.16
C ARG A 468 -17.11 -22.98 -13.92
N ASP A 469 -18.14 -23.68 -14.39
CA ASP A 469 -18.01 -24.93 -15.12
C ASP A 469 -17.34 -24.71 -16.50
N ALA A 470 -17.68 -23.63 -17.20
CA ALA A 470 -17.01 -23.24 -18.44
C ALA A 470 -15.52 -22.97 -18.23
N LEU A 471 -15.15 -22.22 -17.17
CA LEU A 471 -13.76 -21.96 -16.83
C LEU A 471 -13.02 -23.25 -16.47
N LEU A 472 -13.63 -24.12 -15.67
CA LEU A 472 -13.06 -25.39 -15.30
C LEU A 472 -12.77 -26.25 -16.54
N HIS A 473 -13.70 -26.31 -17.49
CA HIS A 473 -13.52 -27.03 -18.74
C HIS A 473 -12.29 -26.52 -19.53
N ILE A 474 -12.11 -25.20 -19.63
CA ILE A 474 -10.96 -24.59 -20.30
C ILE A 474 -9.65 -24.99 -19.60
N LEU A 475 -9.60 -24.90 -18.28
CA LEU A 475 -8.39 -25.19 -17.51
C LEU A 475 -8.03 -26.68 -17.54
N THR A 476 -9.03 -27.57 -17.59
CA THR A 476 -8.81 -29.02 -17.63
C THR A 476 -8.34 -29.53 -18.98
N GLN A 477 -8.59 -28.80 -20.06
CA GLN A 477 -8.08 -29.13 -21.41
C GLN A 477 -6.63 -28.70 -21.65
N MET A 478 -5.96 -28.06 -20.69
CA MET A 478 -4.57 -27.60 -20.83
C MET A 478 -3.59 -28.66 -20.32
N ASP A 479 -3.48 -29.79 -21.01
CA ASP A 479 -2.57 -30.87 -20.60
C ASP A 479 -1.10 -30.62 -20.96
N ASP A 480 -0.82 -29.61 -21.78
CA ASP A 480 0.52 -29.16 -22.17
C ASP A 480 1.18 -28.23 -21.13
N ARG A 481 0.48 -27.86 -20.06
CA ARG A 481 0.91 -26.88 -19.07
C ARG A 481 0.78 -27.38 -17.63
N THR A 482 1.59 -26.80 -16.78
CA THR A 482 1.51 -27.02 -15.34
C THR A 482 0.65 -25.93 -14.73
N LEU A 483 -0.42 -26.30 -14.02
CA LEU A 483 -1.34 -25.37 -13.39
C LEU A 483 -1.32 -25.59 -11.87
N VAL A 484 -1.13 -24.52 -11.12
CA VAL A 484 -1.24 -24.53 -9.65
C VAL A 484 -2.37 -23.58 -9.27
N ALA A 485 -3.45 -24.10 -8.74
CA ALA A 485 -4.60 -23.31 -8.29
C ALA A 485 -4.69 -23.32 -6.77
N VAL A 486 -4.77 -22.13 -6.20
CA VAL A 486 -5.14 -21.94 -4.80
C VAL A 486 -6.63 -21.69 -4.74
N THR A 487 -7.35 -22.42 -3.90
CA THR A 487 -8.80 -22.24 -3.75
C THR A 487 -9.33 -22.75 -2.42
N HIS A 488 -10.47 -22.23 -2.00
CA HIS A 488 -11.29 -22.77 -0.92
C HIS A 488 -12.51 -23.55 -1.45
N ASP A 489 -12.74 -23.53 -2.78
CA ASP A 489 -13.82 -24.29 -3.43
C ASP A 489 -13.37 -25.74 -3.66
N LEU A 490 -13.86 -26.64 -2.80
CA LEU A 490 -13.53 -28.06 -2.86
C LEU A 490 -14.14 -28.74 -4.10
N GLY A 491 -15.31 -28.28 -4.57
CA GLY A 491 -15.93 -28.81 -5.79
C GLY A 491 -15.13 -28.47 -7.04
N PHE A 492 -14.55 -27.28 -7.09
CA PHE A 492 -13.58 -26.92 -8.13
C PHE A 492 -12.31 -27.76 -8.00
N ALA A 493 -11.73 -27.88 -6.81
CA ALA A 493 -10.50 -28.64 -6.59
C ALA A 493 -10.65 -30.12 -7.00
N GLU A 494 -11.78 -30.76 -6.69
CA GLU A 494 -12.11 -32.15 -7.01
C GLU A 494 -12.07 -32.39 -8.54
N ARG A 495 -12.69 -31.51 -9.30
CA ARG A 495 -12.82 -31.64 -10.77
C ARG A 495 -11.60 -31.13 -11.54
N PHE A 496 -10.84 -30.19 -10.96
CA PHE A 496 -9.68 -29.57 -11.58
C PHE A 496 -8.41 -30.38 -11.37
N ALA A 497 -8.13 -30.79 -10.11
CA ALA A 497 -6.82 -31.23 -9.70
C ALA A 497 -6.54 -32.71 -9.96
N GLN A 498 -5.31 -33.02 -10.33
CA GLN A 498 -4.76 -34.38 -10.32
C GLN A 498 -4.07 -34.67 -8.98
N GLN A 499 -3.59 -33.64 -8.30
CA GLN A 499 -2.98 -33.70 -6.98
C GLN A 499 -3.53 -32.58 -6.11
N VAL A 500 -3.79 -32.86 -4.85
CA VAL A 500 -4.30 -31.92 -3.86
C VAL A 500 -3.28 -31.75 -2.74
N VAL A 501 -3.06 -30.52 -2.33
CA VAL A 501 -2.25 -30.13 -1.17
C VAL A 501 -3.15 -29.40 -0.19
N VAL A 502 -3.16 -29.84 1.05
CA VAL A 502 -3.94 -29.20 2.11
C VAL A 502 -3.03 -28.40 3.01
N MET A 503 -3.30 -27.10 3.12
CA MET A 503 -2.59 -26.18 4.02
C MET A 503 -3.44 -25.84 5.24
N LEU A 504 -2.81 -25.86 6.41
CA LEU A 504 -3.37 -25.41 7.67
C LEU A 504 -2.30 -24.65 8.46
N ASP A 505 -2.64 -23.45 8.94
CA ASP A 505 -1.79 -22.62 9.78
C ASP A 505 -0.33 -22.61 9.31
N SER A 506 -0.12 -22.10 8.07
CA SER A 506 1.19 -21.92 7.44
C SER A 506 1.94 -23.20 7.03
N ARG A 507 1.38 -24.40 7.24
CA ARG A 507 2.04 -25.69 6.96
C ARG A 507 1.21 -26.59 6.04
N ILE A 508 1.90 -27.47 5.31
CA ILE A 508 1.25 -28.56 4.60
C ILE A 508 0.95 -29.69 5.58
N VAL A 509 -0.33 -30.13 5.61
CA VAL A 509 -0.81 -31.22 6.46
C VAL A 509 -1.12 -32.50 5.69
N GLU A 510 -1.42 -32.38 4.38
CA GLU A 510 -1.70 -33.55 3.52
C GLU A 510 -1.37 -33.25 2.06
N ILE A 511 -0.77 -34.23 1.35
CA ILE A 511 -0.55 -34.20 -0.10
C ILE A 511 -1.02 -35.54 -0.68
N ALA A 512 -1.96 -35.53 -1.62
CA ALA A 512 -2.48 -36.76 -2.19
C ALA A 512 -2.88 -36.62 -3.65
N PRO A 513 -2.92 -37.72 -4.42
CA PRO A 513 -3.69 -37.77 -5.66
C PRO A 513 -5.14 -37.41 -5.41
N SER A 514 -5.78 -36.63 -6.30
CA SER A 514 -7.12 -36.09 -6.10
C SER A 514 -8.14 -37.18 -5.77
N ASN A 515 -8.14 -38.28 -6.53
CA ASN A 515 -9.04 -39.40 -6.31
C ASN A 515 -8.91 -40.05 -4.91
N ARG A 516 -7.67 -40.16 -4.39
CA ARG A 516 -7.46 -40.67 -3.03
C ARG A 516 -7.88 -39.67 -1.97
N PHE A 517 -7.59 -38.40 -2.16
CA PHE A 517 -7.95 -37.34 -1.21
C PHE A 517 -9.46 -37.23 -1.01
N PHE A 518 -10.24 -37.13 -2.06
CA PHE A 518 -11.69 -36.94 -1.95
C PHE A 518 -12.42 -38.19 -1.48
N ASN A 519 -11.90 -39.40 -1.74
CA ASN A 519 -12.49 -40.64 -1.28
C ASN A 519 -12.05 -41.02 0.14
N LYS A 520 -10.78 -40.86 0.48
CA LYS A 520 -10.21 -41.30 1.77
C LYS A 520 -9.12 -40.31 2.25
N PRO A 521 -9.53 -39.13 2.75
CA PRO A 521 -8.58 -38.20 3.38
C PRO A 521 -7.99 -38.83 4.63
N LEU A 522 -6.72 -38.55 4.92
CA LEU A 522 -6.03 -39.13 6.07
C LEU A 522 -5.97 -38.14 7.25
N HIS A 523 -5.67 -36.90 7.02
CA HIS A 523 -5.57 -35.93 8.12
C HIS A 523 -6.94 -35.56 8.68
N PRO A 524 -7.15 -35.53 10.03
CA PRO A 524 -8.43 -35.17 10.63
C PRO A 524 -8.99 -33.83 10.20
N TYR A 525 -8.12 -32.84 9.94
CA TYR A 525 -8.53 -31.54 9.36
C TYR A 525 -9.11 -31.70 7.95
N ALA A 526 -8.46 -32.49 7.10
CA ALA A 526 -8.95 -32.74 5.73
C ALA A 526 -10.30 -33.45 5.74
N MET A 527 -10.48 -34.45 6.65
CA MET A 527 -11.78 -35.11 6.87
C MET A 527 -12.84 -34.10 7.28
N ALA A 528 -12.54 -33.22 8.23
CA ALA A 528 -13.44 -32.19 8.71
C ALA A 528 -13.77 -31.15 7.61
N LEU A 529 -12.78 -30.77 6.79
CA LEU A 529 -12.97 -29.86 5.67
C LEU A 529 -13.93 -30.43 4.62
N LEU A 530 -13.82 -31.71 4.29
CA LEU A 530 -14.73 -32.38 3.35
C LEU A 530 -16.14 -32.55 3.92
N ARG A 531 -16.28 -32.86 5.22
CA ARG A 531 -17.59 -32.97 5.91
C ARG A 531 -18.32 -31.63 6.02
N ALA A 532 -17.59 -30.52 6.03
CA ALA A 532 -18.20 -29.20 6.07
C ALA A 532 -18.82 -28.75 4.73
N GLN A 533 -18.75 -29.58 3.68
CA GLN A 533 -19.44 -29.31 2.41
C GLN A 533 -20.96 -29.46 2.54
N PRO A 534 -21.76 -28.64 1.83
CA PRO A 534 -23.23 -28.76 1.82
C PRO A 534 -23.73 -30.14 1.42
N ARG A 535 -22.98 -30.84 0.57
CA ARG A 535 -23.31 -32.23 0.14
C ARG A 535 -23.29 -33.27 1.29
N HIS A 536 -22.61 -32.96 2.39
CA HIS A 536 -22.45 -33.87 3.54
C HIS A 536 -23.17 -33.40 4.81
N GLY A 537 -24.10 -32.42 4.67
CA GLY A 537 -24.98 -32.01 5.76
C GLY A 537 -24.41 -30.97 6.72
N LEU A 538 -23.48 -30.07 6.22
CA LEU A 538 -22.99 -28.88 6.96
C LEU A 538 -22.63 -29.16 8.43
N GLN A 539 -21.75 -30.12 8.69
CA GLN A 539 -21.25 -30.31 10.06
C GLN A 539 -20.27 -29.15 10.39
N VAL A 540 -20.78 -28.24 11.20
CA VAL A 540 -19.98 -27.07 11.67
C VAL A 540 -18.88 -27.59 12.59
N LEU A 541 -17.63 -27.29 12.23
CA LEU A 541 -16.49 -27.46 13.14
C LEU A 541 -16.73 -26.55 14.36
N ALA A 542 -16.76 -27.10 15.56
CA ALA A 542 -16.89 -26.33 16.78
C ALA A 542 -15.85 -25.18 16.79
N SER A 543 -16.32 -23.95 16.98
CA SER A 543 -15.48 -22.78 17.14
C SER A 543 -14.82 -22.83 18.53
N SER A 544 -13.68 -23.48 18.63
CA SER A 544 -12.79 -23.18 19.76
C SER A 544 -12.05 -21.88 19.42
N GLU A 545 -11.99 -21.00 20.40
CA GLU A 545 -11.25 -19.74 20.35
C GLU A 545 -9.90 -19.91 19.66
N THR A 546 -9.53 -18.93 18.86
CA THR A 546 -8.26 -18.85 18.15
C THR A 546 -7.11 -18.96 19.16
N GLY A 547 -6.66 -20.19 19.40
CA GLY A 547 -5.39 -20.44 20.08
C GLY A 547 -4.30 -19.73 19.27
N SER A 548 -3.34 -19.10 19.95
CA SER A 548 -2.29 -18.32 19.32
C SER A 548 -1.69 -19.11 18.14
N LEU A 549 -1.51 -18.45 16.99
CA LEU A 549 -0.93 -18.97 15.75
C LEU A 549 0.48 -19.60 15.91
N GLN A 550 1.03 -19.63 17.12
CA GLN A 550 2.39 -20.05 17.44
C GLN A 550 2.46 -21.17 18.47
N ALA A 551 1.36 -21.84 18.78
CA ALA A 551 1.40 -22.94 19.75
C ALA A 551 2.19 -24.14 19.18
N PRO A 552 3.18 -24.70 19.90
CA PRO A 552 3.95 -25.84 19.44
C PRO A 552 3.07 -27.07 19.17
N GLY A 553 3.40 -27.88 18.16
CA GLY A 553 2.71 -29.12 17.83
C GLY A 553 1.74 -29.04 16.65
N CYS A 554 0.84 -30.05 16.56
CA CYS A 554 -0.13 -30.12 15.47
C CYS A 554 -1.13 -28.95 15.52
N PRO A 555 -1.27 -28.16 14.46
CA PRO A 555 -2.15 -26.97 14.45
C PRO A 555 -3.64 -27.32 14.62
N PHE A 556 -4.01 -28.55 14.34
CA PHE A 556 -5.40 -29.03 14.49
C PHE A 556 -5.70 -29.65 15.85
N ARG A 557 -4.73 -29.82 16.75
CA ARG A 557 -4.86 -30.60 18.00
C ARG A 557 -6.07 -30.18 18.85
N ASN A 558 -6.30 -28.88 19.02
CA ASN A 558 -7.38 -28.35 19.88
C ASN A 558 -8.80 -28.63 19.34
N ARG A 559 -8.91 -29.01 18.05
CA ARG A 559 -10.18 -29.33 17.35
C ARG A 559 -10.23 -30.78 16.92
N CYS A 560 -9.18 -31.53 17.18
CA CYS A 560 -9.06 -32.91 16.74
C CYS A 560 -9.67 -33.85 17.78
N GLY A 561 -10.84 -34.48 17.51
CA GLY A 561 -11.44 -35.49 18.38
C GLY A 561 -10.58 -36.76 18.58
N LYS A 562 -9.42 -36.84 17.90
CA LYS A 562 -8.45 -37.94 17.98
C LYS A 562 -7.07 -37.45 18.47
N ALA A 563 -7.01 -36.29 19.15
CA ALA A 563 -5.77 -35.75 19.69
C ALA A 563 -5.29 -36.56 20.90
N PHE A 564 -3.96 -36.69 21.04
CA PHE A 564 -3.31 -37.33 22.18
C PHE A 564 -2.02 -36.59 22.55
N SER A 565 -1.35 -36.99 23.61
CA SER A 565 -0.23 -36.26 24.21
C SER A 565 0.89 -35.90 23.20
N LYS A 566 1.23 -36.79 22.27
CA LYS A 566 2.26 -36.56 21.25
C LYS A 566 1.90 -35.44 20.26
N CYS A 567 0.61 -35.07 20.13
CA CYS A 567 0.18 -33.96 19.28
C CYS A 567 0.64 -32.57 19.76
N HIS A 568 1.22 -32.46 20.96
CA HIS A 568 1.89 -31.25 21.43
C HIS A 568 3.24 -31.00 20.73
N THR A 569 3.77 -31.99 20.03
CA THR A 569 4.93 -31.84 19.13
C THR A 569 4.48 -31.91 17.68
N MET A 570 5.26 -31.30 16.78
CA MET A 570 4.94 -31.28 15.35
C MET A 570 5.12 -32.66 14.73
N PRO A 571 4.09 -33.24 14.08
CA PRO A 571 4.25 -34.52 13.39
C PRO A 571 5.09 -34.37 12.12
N PRO A 572 5.90 -35.38 11.76
CA PRO A 572 6.58 -35.41 10.47
C PRO A 572 5.57 -35.61 9.33
N LEU A 573 5.97 -35.25 8.10
CA LEU A 573 5.21 -35.59 6.90
C LEU A 573 5.58 -37.03 6.48
N VAL A 574 4.64 -37.97 6.63
CA VAL A 574 4.86 -39.42 6.39
C VAL A 574 4.25 -39.81 5.05
N ASP A 575 4.97 -40.61 4.26
CA ASP A 575 4.50 -41.18 2.99
C ASP A 575 3.74 -42.49 3.21
N MET A 576 2.49 -42.53 2.80
CA MET A 576 1.61 -43.70 2.83
C MET A 576 1.38 -44.24 1.40
N GLY A 577 2.47 -44.41 0.63
CA GLY A 577 2.42 -44.89 -0.74
C GLY A 577 1.96 -43.83 -1.73
N GLY A 578 2.61 -42.67 -1.72
CA GLY A 578 2.29 -41.50 -2.57
C GLY A 578 1.12 -40.66 -2.05
N HIS A 579 0.67 -40.90 -0.83
CA HIS A 579 -0.28 -40.11 -0.06
C HIS A 579 0.40 -39.64 1.22
N TRP A 580 0.85 -38.41 1.27
CA TRP A 580 1.62 -37.84 2.37
C TRP A 580 0.72 -37.20 3.40
N VAL A 581 0.95 -37.49 4.70
CA VAL A 581 0.14 -36.94 5.79
C VAL A 581 1.02 -36.52 6.96
N ARG A 582 0.75 -35.34 7.53
CA ARG A 582 1.41 -34.80 8.71
C ARG A 582 0.55 -35.07 9.96
N CYS A 583 0.55 -36.32 10.41
CA CYS A 583 -0.24 -36.75 11.58
C CYS A 583 0.43 -37.91 12.31
N TRP A 584 0.61 -37.80 13.62
CA TRP A 584 1.22 -38.83 14.46
C TRP A 584 0.55 -40.20 14.40
N ARG A 585 -0.71 -40.28 14.01
CA ARG A 585 -1.45 -41.57 13.86
C ARG A 585 -0.89 -42.45 12.74
N TYR A 586 -0.15 -41.87 11.81
CA TYR A 586 0.43 -42.57 10.65
C TYR A 586 1.95 -42.71 10.76
N ASP A 587 2.56 -42.22 11.86
CA ASP A 587 4.00 -42.41 12.09
C ASP A 587 4.27 -43.86 12.55
N PRO A 588 5.08 -44.65 11.83
CA PRO A 588 5.40 -46.04 12.20
C PRO A 588 6.08 -46.16 13.57
N LYS A 589 6.68 -45.05 14.04
CA LYS A 589 7.36 -45.00 15.36
C LYS A 589 6.40 -44.57 16.49
N SER A 590 5.11 -44.33 16.21
CA SER A 590 4.16 -44.00 17.26
C SER A 590 3.55 -45.27 17.82
N THR A 591 3.65 -45.45 19.13
CA THR A 591 3.19 -46.66 19.85
C THR A 591 1.69 -46.77 20.09
N GLN A 592 0.86 -45.92 19.49
CA GLN A 592 -0.59 -46.01 19.60
C GLN A 592 -1.23 -46.53 18.31
N PRO A 593 -2.18 -47.50 18.41
CA PRO A 593 -2.88 -48.03 17.24
C PRO A 593 -3.72 -46.98 16.54
N ALA A 594 -3.84 -47.13 15.23
CA ALA A 594 -4.51 -46.21 14.29
C ALA A 594 -6.01 -46.04 14.58
#